data_37717f7c71940cc3e0cbc6e22227e2ff
#
_entry.id   37717f7c71940cc3e0cbc6e22227e2ff
#
_cell.length_a   1.000
_cell.length_b   1.000
_cell.length_c   1.000
_cell.angle_alpha   90.00
_cell.angle_beta   90.00
_cell.angle_gamma   90.00
#
_symmetry.space_group_name_H-M   'P 1'
#
loop_
_entity.id
_entity.type
_entity.pdbx_description
1 polymer ?
#
loop_
_entity_poly.entity_id
_entity_poly.type
_entity_poly.pdbx_seq_one_letter_code
_entity_poly.pdbx_strand_id
1 'polypeptide(L)' 'MTVIKWKQNFGYSEDGYYRIERWGGPAIGYNFALSTKDVNYLKVSGPFLTREIRDAEIQEAIAKHDSTAYNGA' A
#
# COMPACT_ATOMS: atom_id res chain seq x y z
N MET A 1 -0.42 6.51 -13.31
CA MET A 1 -0.27 6.41 -11.84
C MET A 1 -1.53 5.81 -11.23
N THR A 2 -1.39 4.85 -10.37
CA THR A 2 -2.53 4.21 -9.70
C THR A 2 -3.05 5.11 -8.58
N VAL A 3 -4.33 5.43 -8.65
CA VAL A 3 -5.00 6.25 -7.64
C VAL A 3 -5.68 5.35 -6.64
N ILE A 4 -5.45 5.60 -5.36
CA ILE A 4 -6.05 4.84 -4.27
C ILE A 4 -7.12 5.69 -3.62
N LYS A 5 -8.31 5.13 -3.50
CA LYS A 5 -9.41 5.75 -2.78
C LYS A 5 -9.47 5.19 -1.37
N TRP A 6 -9.46 6.06 -0.40
CA TRP A 6 -9.39 5.69 1.01
C TRP A 6 -10.74 5.79 1.68
N LYS A 7 -11.04 4.79 2.48
CA LYS A 7 -12.17 4.81 3.41
C LYS A 7 -11.62 4.41 4.77
N GLN A 8 -11.39 5.41 5.62
CA GLN A 8 -10.70 5.23 6.90
C GLN A 8 -9.32 4.62 6.68
N ASN A 9 -9.05 3.44 7.23
CA ASN A 9 -7.74 2.78 7.14
C ASN A 9 -7.65 1.74 6.02
N PHE A 10 -8.64 1.74 5.12
CA PHE A 10 -8.65 0.84 3.98
C PHE A 10 -8.61 1.63 2.69
N GLY A 11 -7.72 1.22 1.80
CA GLY A 11 -7.58 1.85 0.49
C GLY A 11 -7.78 0.83 -0.62
N TYR A 12 -8.35 1.30 -1.72
CA TYR A 12 -8.62 0.45 -2.88
C TYR A 12 -8.28 1.21 -4.15
N SER A 13 -7.65 0.53 -5.10
CA SER A 13 -7.51 1.09 -6.42
C SER A 13 -8.87 1.11 -7.12
N GLU A 14 -9.01 1.99 -8.11
CA GLU A 14 -10.27 2.18 -8.80
C GLU A 14 -10.76 0.90 -9.49
N ASP A 15 -9.83 0.11 -10.02
CA ASP A 15 -10.14 -1.17 -10.66
C ASP A 15 -10.27 -2.33 -9.66
N GLY A 16 -10.05 -2.06 -8.37
CA GLY A 16 -10.13 -3.07 -7.33
C GLY A 16 -8.93 -4.02 -7.26
N TYR A 17 -7.90 -3.76 -8.06
CA TYR A 17 -6.73 -4.65 -8.09
C TYR A 17 -5.91 -4.60 -6.81
N TYR A 18 -5.69 -3.39 -6.26
CA TYR A 18 -4.95 -3.20 -5.02
C TYR A 18 -5.87 -2.97 -3.84
N ARG A 19 -5.49 -3.53 -2.71
CA ARG A 19 -6.13 -3.30 -1.42
C ARG A 19 -5.04 -3.01 -0.39
N ILE A 20 -5.20 -1.94 0.36
CA ILE A 20 -4.24 -1.54 1.36
C ILE A 20 -4.94 -1.42 2.71
N GLU A 21 -4.31 -1.95 3.76
CA GLU A 21 -4.72 -1.74 5.13
C GLU A 21 -3.65 -0.91 5.82
N ARG A 22 -4.07 0.05 6.63
CA ARG A 22 -3.16 0.88 7.42
C ARG A 22 -3.52 0.75 8.89
N TRP A 23 -2.49 0.67 9.73
CA TRP A 23 -2.70 0.66 11.18
C TRP A 23 -1.51 1.28 11.88
N GLY A 24 -1.68 1.55 13.19
CA GLY A 24 -0.63 2.09 14.01
C GLY A 24 -0.96 3.45 14.58
N GLY A 25 0.06 4.09 15.13
CA GLY A 25 -0.06 5.40 15.73
C GLY A 25 1.27 5.88 16.28
N PRO A 26 1.27 7.04 16.99
CA PRO A 26 2.52 7.62 17.47
C PRO A 26 3.33 6.71 18.40
N ALA A 27 2.66 5.87 19.18
CA ALA A 27 3.33 5.03 20.15
C ALA A 27 3.96 3.77 19.54
N ILE A 28 3.32 3.19 18.53
CA ILE A 28 3.75 1.90 17.96
C ILE A 28 4.27 2.02 16.53
N GLY A 29 4.23 3.24 15.97
CA GLY A 29 4.63 3.48 14.58
C GLY A 29 3.49 3.20 13.61
N TYR A 30 3.71 3.58 12.35
CA TYR A 30 2.70 3.53 11.31
C TYR A 30 3.04 2.40 10.34
N ASN A 31 2.06 1.58 10.02
CA ASN A 31 2.26 0.35 9.26
C ASN A 31 1.25 0.25 8.12
N PHE A 32 1.55 -0.62 7.16
CA PHE A 32 0.58 -0.96 6.12
C PHE A 32 0.78 -2.39 5.63
N ALA A 33 -0.28 -2.93 5.03
CA ALA A 33 -0.24 -4.18 4.28
C ALA A 33 -0.84 -3.94 2.92
N LEU A 34 -0.12 -4.33 1.88
CA LEU A 34 -0.56 -4.20 0.49
C LEU A 34 -0.91 -5.59 -0.05
N SER A 35 -2.11 -5.70 -0.60
CA SER A 35 -2.57 -6.93 -1.26
C SER A 35 -3.00 -6.61 -2.68
N THR A 36 -2.91 -7.61 -3.54
CA THR A 36 -3.48 -7.54 -4.89
C THR A 36 -4.58 -8.58 -5.03
N LYS A 37 -5.29 -8.53 -6.15
CA LYS A 37 -6.28 -9.56 -6.48
C LYS A 37 -5.68 -10.96 -6.49
N ASP A 38 -4.42 -11.06 -6.89
CA ASP A 38 -3.75 -12.34 -7.06
C ASP A 38 -2.99 -12.79 -5.81
N VAL A 39 -2.55 -11.84 -4.99
CA VAL A 39 -1.70 -12.16 -3.84
C VAL A 39 -2.18 -11.39 -2.60
N ASN A 40 -2.58 -12.12 -1.56
CA ASN A 40 -2.85 -11.52 -0.26
C ASN A 40 -1.52 -11.23 0.43
N TYR A 41 -1.44 -10.02 1.02
CA TYR A 41 -0.25 -9.59 1.76
C TYR A 41 1.03 -9.69 0.94
N LEU A 42 0.96 -9.09 -0.26
CA LEU A 42 2.14 -8.97 -1.12
C LEU A 42 3.28 -8.27 -0.41
N LYS A 43 2.96 -7.28 0.41
CA LYS A 43 3.95 -6.58 1.22
C LYS A 43 3.32 -6.11 2.54
N VAL A 44 3.98 -6.42 3.65
CA VAL A 44 3.65 -5.88 4.97
C VAL A 44 4.87 -5.13 5.44
N SER A 45 4.72 -3.87 5.79
CA SER A 45 5.86 -3.01 6.07
C SER A 45 5.56 -2.02 7.20
N GLY A 46 6.61 -1.63 7.90
CA GLY A 46 6.59 -0.74 9.04
C GLY A 46 7.37 -1.32 10.20
N PRO A 47 7.40 -0.64 11.35
CA PRO A 47 6.77 0.66 11.61
C PRO A 47 7.55 1.82 11.01
N PHE A 48 6.81 2.81 10.52
CA PHE A 48 7.38 4.06 10.03
C PHE A 48 7.14 5.15 11.07
N LEU A 49 7.99 6.16 11.07
CA LEU A 49 7.93 7.22 12.08
C LEU A 49 6.72 8.13 11.91
N THR A 50 6.30 8.38 10.68
CA THR A 50 5.20 9.30 10.40
C THR A 50 4.24 8.69 9.38
N ARG A 51 3.01 9.24 9.34
CA ARG A 51 2.02 8.87 8.34
C ARG A 51 2.50 9.19 6.93
N GLU A 52 3.17 10.32 6.79
CA GLU A 52 3.66 10.81 5.50
C GLU A 52 4.68 9.85 4.92
N ILE A 53 5.60 9.35 5.75
CA ILE A 53 6.58 8.37 5.32
C ILE A 53 5.88 7.07 4.93
N ARG A 54 4.96 6.59 5.76
CA ARG A 54 4.20 5.38 5.46
C ARG A 54 3.45 5.52 4.13
N ASP A 55 2.75 6.62 3.93
CA ASP A 55 1.94 6.83 2.73
C ASP A 55 2.81 6.93 1.47
N ALA A 56 3.98 7.54 1.58
CA ALA A 56 4.95 7.57 0.48
C ALA A 56 5.44 6.16 0.14
N GLU A 57 5.68 5.33 1.15
CA GLU A 57 6.10 3.94 0.95
C GLU A 57 5.01 3.09 0.30
N ILE A 58 3.75 3.35 0.62
CA ILE A 58 2.63 2.70 -0.05
C ILE A 58 2.64 3.02 -1.54
N GLN A 59 2.76 4.29 -1.89
CA GLN A 59 2.78 4.71 -3.30
C GLN A 59 3.98 4.14 -4.03
N GLU A 60 5.13 4.11 -3.40
CA GLU A 60 6.32 3.51 -3.98
C GLU A 60 6.15 2.01 -4.22
N ALA A 61 5.56 1.30 -3.28
CA ALA A 61 5.31 -0.14 -3.41
C ALA A 61 4.37 -0.44 -4.58
N ILE A 62 3.32 0.37 -4.72
CA ILE A 62 2.37 0.23 -5.83
C ILE A 62 3.06 0.50 -7.16
N ALA A 63 3.80 1.60 -7.24
CA ALA A 63 4.50 1.98 -8.47
C ALA A 63 5.52 0.90 -8.87
N LYS A 64 6.22 0.35 -7.90
CA LYS A 64 7.20 -0.70 -8.13
C LYS A 64 6.55 -1.98 -8.65
N HIS A 65 5.40 -2.35 -8.09
CA HIS A 65 4.67 -3.52 -8.55
C HIS A 65 4.11 -3.30 -9.96
N ASP A 66 3.55 -2.13 -10.23
CA ASP A 66 3.05 -1.79 -11.56
C ASP A 66 4.16 -1.88 -12.60
N SER A 67 5.34 -1.34 -12.28
CA SER A 67 6.50 -1.39 -13.16
C SER A 67 6.96 -2.83 -13.42
N THR A 68 6.99 -3.65 -12.38
CA THR A 68 7.39 -5.05 -12.49
C THR A 68 6.39 -5.85 -13.33
N ALA A 69 5.11 -5.63 -13.12
CA ALA A 69 4.06 -6.29 -13.89
C ALA A 69 4.15 -5.92 -15.37
N TYR A 70 4.47 -4.66 -15.66
CA TYR A 70 4.64 -4.18 -17.02
C TYR A 70 5.86 -4.78 -17.71
N ASN A 71 6.97 -4.83 -16.98
CA ASN A 71 8.25 -5.30 -17.53
C ASN A 71 8.36 -6.82 -17.53
N GLY A 72 7.57 -7.50 -16.73
CA GLY A 72 7.55 -8.94 -16.64
C GLY A 72 6.74 -9.62 -17.74
N ALA A 73 6.06 -8.82 -18.50
CA ALA A 73 5.26 -9.35 -19.62
C ALA A 73 6.14 -9.64 -20.89
#